data_f44fa6249d18954894267ad7933e48e1
#
_entry.id   f44fa6249d18954894267ad7933e48e1
#
_cell.length_a   1.000
_cell.length_b   1.000
_cell.length_c   1.000
_cell.angle_alpha   90.00
_cell.angle_beta   90.00
_cell.angle_gamma   90.00
#
_symmetry.space_group_name_H-M   'P 1'
#
loop_
_entity.id
_entity.type
_entity.pdbx_description
1 polymer ?
#
loop_
_entity_poly.entity_id
_entity_poly.type
_entity_poly.pdbx_seq_one_letter_code
_entity_poly.pdbx_strand_id
1 'polypeptide(L)'
;MLRRWKSASLRSQLVVIMAVLMVVTVTITGLATIYVLRQILISRLDTDIQDNAGAISRYLVSGGPTTDASLFRFYGLYLNEDGTHGPETHSEPAFDTPVIDDLTSADVDAKGGRGFDVPGTAPGSKGWRVMVFHIANFPGSIAVAVPLDSVAETVDEAASLVFSVGLLGTLGATGIAYWAVTRQFRPLSQVEKTAAAIAAGDLSRRVEVGNPATEIGRLSRSLNAMLAHIETAFAARTASEQKMRRFVQDASHELRTPLVTIRGFSELYRQGALQKPEDVSAAMGRIESEAKRMGQLVEDLLTLARVDEQRPLEYGPVDLMILGNDAALDARASAPDREIRVIGLDGSSPRSAPTMGDEARLRQVVANLMTNALRYTPAGSPIEVAVGVAPVIHDRMDAVLEVRDHGPGISEEDAARVFERFYRADSSRYRETGGTGLGLAIVAALVAQHDGTVRLTETEGGGATMSIRLPYIPADAAAEHDTGDGEEEQPQQQ
;
A
#
# COMPACT_ATOMS: atom_id res chain seq x y z
N MET A 1 29.22 -16.95 18.66
CA MET A 1 29.06 -15.61 18.07
C MET A 1 27.98 -15.54 16.98
N LEU A 2 27.91 -16.48 16.04
CA LEU A 2 26.94 -16.50 14.92
C LEU A 2 25.45 -16.49 15.32
N ARG A 3 25.08 -17.07 16.47
CA ARG A 3 23.69 -17.09 16.96
C ARG A 3 23.21 -15.72 17.48
N ARG A 4 24.09 -14.93 18.08
CA ARG A 4 23.79 -13.54 18.53
C ARG A 4 23.73 -12.54 17.37
N TRP A 5 24.42 -12.85 16.26
CA TRP A 5 24.41 -12.03 15.05
C TRP A 5 23.03 -12.04 14.37
N LYS A 6 22.37 -13.22 14.31
CA LYS A 6 21.03 -13.38 13.72
C LYS A 6 19.91 -12.69 14.50
N SER A 7 20.12 -12.39 15.77
CA SER A 7 19.15 -11.68 16.62
C SER A 7 19.41 -10.17 16.73
N ALA A 8 20.49 -9.68 16.15
CA ALA A 8 20.80 -8.25 16.12
C ALA A 8 19.95 -7.52 15.09
N SER A 9 19.59 -6.27 15.39
CA SER A 9 18.83 -5.44 14.45
C SER A 9 19.62 -5.19 13.15
N LEU A 10 18.94 -5.06 12.02
CA LEU A 10 19.58 -4.77 10.73
C LEU A 10 20.49 -3.52 10.80
N ARG A 11 20.09 -2.53 11.60
CA ARG A 11 20.89 -1.31 11.86
C ARG A 11 22.23 -1.63 12.48
N SER A 12 22.25 -2.43 13.56
CA SER A 12 23.50 -2.80 14.24
C SER A 12 24.37 -3.67 13.35
N GLN A 13 23.81 -4.57 12.55
CA GLN A 13 24.58 -5.37 11.59
C GLN A 13 25.27 -4.50 10.55
N LEU A 14 24.56 -3.53 9.95
CA LEU A 14 25.12 -2.60 8.98
C LEU A 14 26.27 -1.76 9.56
N VAL A 15 26.06 -1.18 10.73
CA VAL A 15 27.10 -0.37 11.40
C VAL A 15 28.33 -1.19 11.71
N VAL A 16 28.17 -2.42 12.23
CA VAL A 16 29.30 -3.30 12.52
C VAL A 16 30.04 -3.71 11.25
N ILE A 17 29.33 -4.05 10.18
CA ILE A 17 29.96 -4.39 8.89
C ILE A 17 30.78 -3.19 8.38
N MET A 18 30.22 -1.98 8.40
CA MET A 18 30.91 -0.78 7.95
C MET A 18 32.16 -0.49 8.82
N ALA A 19 32.03 -0.64 10.15
CA ALA A 19 33.17 -0.44 11.06
C ALA A 19 34.29 -1.45 10.81
N VAL A 20 33.94 -2.74 10.65
CA VAL A 20 34.91 -3.80 10.35
C VAL A 20 35.61 -3.55 9.00
N LEU A 21 34.83 -3.23 7.96
CA LEU A 21 35.42 -2.91 6.65
C LEU A 21 36.39 -1.75 6.72
N MET A 22 36.05 -0.72 7.49
CA MET A 22 36.88 0.47 7.65
C MET A 22 38.17 0.18 8.41
N VAL A 23 38.10 -0.61 9.50
CA VAL A 23 39.27 -1.06 10.24
C VAL A 23 40.20 -1.86 9.31
N VAL A 24 39.64 -2.81 8.53
CA VAL A 24 40.44 -3.61 7.59
C VAL A 24 41.12 -2.71 6.55
N THR A 25 40.38 -1.79 5.95
CA THR A 25 40.94 -0.87 4.93
C THR A 25 42.02 0.01 5.50
N VAL A 26 41.81 0.63 6.67
CA VAL A 26 42.80 1.48 7.32
C VAL A 26 44.06 0.69 7.69
N THR A 27 43.89 -0.53 8.21
CA THR A 27 45.00 -1.41 8.56
C THR A 27 45.84 -1.79 7.34
N ILE A 28 45.19 -2.25 6.25
CA ILE A 28 45.89 -2.63 5.02
C ILE A 28 46.62 -1.43 4.42
N THR A 29 45.95 -0.28 4.32
CA THR A 29 46.56 0.94 3.77
C THR A 29 47.71 1.43 4.65
N GLY A 30 47.54 1.40 5.98
CA GLY A 30 48.59 1.78 6.93
C GLY A 30 49.82 0.90 6.81
N LEU A 31 49.67 -0.41 6.83
CA LEU A 31 50.76 -1.37 6.66
C LEU A 31 51.48 -1.21 5.32
N ALA A 32 50.70 -1.03 4.22
CA ALA A 32 51.27 -0.78 2.90
C ALA A 32 52.11 0.51 2.87
N THR A 33 51.58 1.57 3.45
CA THR A 33 52.29 2.87 3.54
C THR A 33 53.61 2.75 4.30
N ILE A 34 53.59 2.10 5.47
CA ILE A 34 54.78 1.87 6.30
C ILE A 34 55.79 1.01 5.55
N TYR A 35 55.37 -0.04 4.89
CA TYR A 35 56.23 -0.91 4.09
C TYR A 35 56.89 -0.13 2.94
N VAL A 36 56.14 0.63 2.17
CA VAL A 36 56.71 1.45 1.08
C VAL A 36 57.67 2.53 1.60
N LEU A 37 57.30 3.21 2.69
CA LEU A 37 58.18 4.21 3.32
C LEU A 37 59.52 3.57 3.71
N ARG A 38 59.50 2.43 4.39
CA ARG A 38 60.74 1.71 4.78
C ARG A 38 61.60 1.37 3.55
N GLN A 39 60.98 0.87 2.47
CA GLN A 39 61.71 0.53 1.24
C GLN A 39 62.38 1.77 0.61
N ILE A 40 61.69 2.91 0.59
CA ILE A 40 62.23 4.16 0.06
C ILE A 40 63.43 4.63 0.91
N LEU A 41 63.28 4.57 2.23
CA LEU A 41 64.37 5.00 3.13
C LEU A 41 65.60 4.09 3.01
N ILE A 42 65.44 2.78 2.96
CA ILE A 42 66.53 1.82 2.73
C ILE A 42 67.19 2.04 1.38
N SER A 43 66.40 2.24 0.30
CA SER A 43 66.97 2.53 -1.02
C SER A 43 67.79 3.83 -1.05
N ARG A 44 67.39 4.86 -0.28
CA ARG A 44 68.17 6.08 -0.14
C ARG A 44 69.50 5.83 0.61
N LEU A 45 69.45 5.04 1.70
CA LEU A 45 70.69 4.65 2.41
C LEU A 45 71.65 3.88 1.50
N ASP A 46 71.14 2.94 0.69
CA ASP A 46 71.95 2.19 -0.27
C ASP A 46 72.66 3.16 -1.26
N THR A 47 71.92 4.17 -1.77
CA THR A 47 72.49 5.21 -2.64
C THR A 47 73.55 6.06 -1.90
N ASP A 48 73.21 6.50 -0.67
CA ASP A 48 74.12 7.28 0.13
C ASP A 48 75.44 6.51 0.40
N ILE A 49 75.39 5.19 0.70
CA ILE A 49 76.57 4.34 0.88
C ILE A 49 77.33 4.23 -0.44
N GLN A 50 76.71 4.04 -1.58
CA GLN A 50 77.39 3.93 -2.88
C GLN A 50 78.11 5.21 -3.25
N ASP A 51 77.48 6.35 -3.08
CA ASP A 51 78.04 7.66 -3.41
C ASP A 51 79.28 7.99 -2.55
N ASN A 52 79.27 7.55 -1.29
CA ASN A 52 80.41 7.86 -0.34
C ASN A 52 81.49 6.75 -0.23
N ALA A 53 81.17 5.53 -0.79
CA ALA A 53 82.11 4.40 -0.70
C ALA A 53 83.54 4.73 -1.21
N GLY A 54 83.61 5.48 -2.33
CA GLY A 54 84.94 5.91 -2.87
C GLY A 54 85.69 6.89 -2.00
N ALA A 55 85.06 7.73 -1.23
CA ALA A 55 85.68 8.61 -0.30
C ALA A 55 86.19 7.87 0.95
N ILE A 56 85.37 6.96 1.46
CA ILE A 56 85.67 6.12 2.62
C ILE A 56 86.85 5.17 2.31
N SER A 57 86.81 4.57 1.10
CA SER A 57 87.90 3.71 0.60
C SER A 57 89.27 4.48 0.59
N ARG A 58 89.32 5.68 0.05
CA ARG A 58 90.53 6.52 0.05
C ARG A 58 91.00 6.83 1.45
N TYR A 59 90.07 7.12 2.35
CA TYR A 59 90.48 7.42 3.75
C TYR A 59 91.08 6.20 4.44
N LEU A 60 90.51 5.03 4.33
CA LEU A 60 91.01 3.80 4.93
C LEU A 60 92.35 3.34 4.36
N VAL A 61 92.64 3.55 3.08
CA VAL A 61 93.87 3.14 2.43
C VAL A 61 94.96 4.16 2.57
N SER A 62 94.72 5.47 2.51
CA SER A 62 95.71 6.50 2.53
C SER A 62 96.07 7.01 3.91
N GLY A 63 95.32 6.74 4.96
CA GLY A 63 95.56 7.21 6.32
C GLY A 63 95.57 8.73 6.50
N GLY A 64 95.01 9.48 5.53
CA GLY A 64 95.04 10.94 5.55
C GLY A 64 93.95 11.53 6.44
N PRO A 65 94.13 12.74 7.00
CA PRO A 65 93.07 13.40 7.75
C PRO A 65 91.90 13.74 6.85
N THR A 66 90.72 13.30 7.20
CA THR A 66 89.46 13.73 6.50
C THR A 66 89.02 15.07 7.10
N THR A 67 88.83 16.06 6.25
CA THR A 67 88.17 17.33 6.60
C THR A 67 86.67 17.29 6.35
N ASP A 68 86.17 16.16 5.83
CA ASP A 68 84.75 16.02 5.48
C ASP A 68 83.95 15.38 6.62
N ALA A 69 83.30 16.25 7.39
CA ALA A 69 82.44 15.83 8.51
C ALA A 69 81.29 14.87 8.11
N SER A 70 80.96 14.82 6.83
CA SER A 70 79.88 13.94 6.35
C SER A 70 80.26 12.44 6.41
N LEU A 71 81.56 12.14 6.36
CA LEU A 71 82.10 10.77 6.43
C LEU A 71 81.97 10.14 7.81
N PHE A 72 81.86 10.93 8.89
CA PHE A 72 81.63 10.41 10.25
C PHE A 72 80.28 9.76 10.50
N ARG A 73 79.36 9.84 9.53
CA ARG A 73 78.10 9.12 9.60
C ARG A 73 78.23 7.66 9.16
N PHE A 74 79.36 7.30 8.54
CA PHE A 74 79.57 5.97 7.98
C PHE A 74 80.65 5.24 8.85
N TYR A 75 80.32 3.95 9.10
CA TYR A 75 81.34 3.02 9.54
C TYR A 75 81.95 2.39 8.30
N GLY A 76 83.31 2.37 8.25
CA GLY A 76 84.07 1.76 7.17
C GLY A 76 85.01 0.70 7.73
N LEU A 77 85.11 -0.44 7.15
CA LEU A 77 86.00 -1.54 7.52
C LEU A 77 86.73 -2.05 6.26
N TYR A 78 88.02 -2.07 6.34
CA TYR A 78 88.83 -2.71 5.33
C TYR A 78 88.82 -4.25 5.54
N LEU A 79 88.60 -4.99 4.50
CA LEU A 79 88.59 -6.46 4.46
C LEU A 79 89.76 -6.94 3.64
N ASN A 80 90.66 -7.71 4.25
CA ASN A 80 91.78 -8.37 3.55
C ASN A 80 91.23 -9.42 2.55
N GLU A 81 92.10 -9.88 1.62
CA GLU A 81 91.70 -10.94 0.63
C GLU A 81 91.28 -12.25 1.30
N ASP A 82 91.83 -12.57 2.48
CA ASP A 82 91.47 -13.77 3.26
C ASP A 82 90.24 -13.61 4.13
N GLY A 83 89.62 -12.45 4.08
CA GLY A 83 88.39 -12.12 4.83
C GLY A 83 88.71 -11.53 6.24
N THR A 84 89.91 -11.43 6.66
CA THR A 84 90.20 -10.86 7.96
C THR A 84 90.01 -9.36 7.99
N HIS A 85 89.65 -8.82 9.17
CA HIS A 85 89.42 -7.41 9.38
C HIS A 85 90.69 -6.62 9.42
N GLY A 86 90.77 -5.51 8.68
CA GLY A 86 91.82 -4.55 8.63
C GLY A 86 91.53 -3.25 9.39
N PRO A 87 92.04 -2.13 8.97
CA PRO A 87 91.70 -0.84 9.55
C PRO A 87 90.23 -0.50 9.46
N GLU A 88 89.76 0.12 10.52
CA GLU A 88 88.34 0.57 10.58
C GLU A 88 88.20 2.05 10.84
N THR A 89 87.12 2.63 10.44
CA THR A 89 86.69 3.99 10.82
C THR A 89 85.53 3.91 11.74
N HIS A 90 85.50 4.69 12.80
CA HIS A 90 84.36 4.75 13.69
C HIS A 90 83.45 5.90 13.28
N SER A 91 82.17 5.63 13.23
CA SER A 91 81.09 6.66 13.21
C SER A 91 80.80 7.11 14.64
N GLU A 92 80.53 8.38 14.88
CA GLU A 92 79.90 8.78 16.16
C GLU A 92 78.44 8.48 16.21
N PRO A 93 77.90 7.92 17.31
CA PRO A 93 78.61 7.65 18.56
C PRO A 93 79.34 6.27 18.55
N ALA A 94 80.48 6.20 19.06
CA ALA A 94 81.39 5.02 19.10
C ALA A 94 80.86 3.83 19.96
N PHE A 95 79.58 3.84 20.37
CA PHE A 95 78.99 2.84 21.25
C PHE A 95 78.31 1.68 20.54
N ASP A 96 78.06 1.82 19.26
CA ASP A 96 77.46 0.76 18.43
C ASP A 96 78.23 0.58 17.13
N THR A 97 78.61 -0.63 16.80
CA THR A 97 79.38 -0.94 15.61
C THR A 97 78.70 -2.15 14.91
N PRO A 98 78.69 -2.23 13.57
CA PRO A 98 78.11 -3.36 12.88
C PRO A 98 78.90 -4.65 13.15
N VAL A 99 78.17 -5.74 13.39
CA VAL A 99 78.77 -7.07 13.48
C VAL A 99 78.86 -7.62 12.05
N ILE A 100 80.03 -7.48 11.44
CA ILE A 100 80.35 -7.91 10.09
C ILE A 100 81.12 -9.20 10.20
N ASP A 101 80.66 -10.27 9.55
CA ASP A 101 81.38 -11.56 9.46
C ASP A 101 82.65 -11.43 8.60
N ASP A 102 83.63 -12.32 8.76
CA ASP A 102 84.78 -12.42 7.88
C ASP A 102 84.30 -12.71 6.46
N LEU A 103 84.43 -11.73 5.55
CA LEU A 103 83.95 -11.83 4.17
C LEU A 103 85.12 -11.94 3.21
N THR A 104 85.30 -13.06 2.58
CA THR A 104 86.33 -13.25 1.54
C THR A 104 85.96 -12.48 0.26
N SER A 105 87.00 -12.27 -0.60
CA SER A 105 86.75 -11.62 -1.90
C SER A 105 85.62 -12.31 -2.75
N ALA A 106 85.49 -13.62 -2.65
CA ALA A 106 84.43 -14.34 -3.29
C ALA A 106 83.05 -14.04 -2.69
N ASP A 107 82.96 -13.83 -1.39
CA ASP A 107 81.74 -13.43 -0.71
C ASP A 107 81.32 -12.01 -1.11
N VAL A 108 82.24 -11.12 -1.31
CA VAL A 108 82.00 -9.75 -1.79
C VAL A 108 81.44 -9.77 -3.21
N ASP A 109 82.03 -10.57 -4.09
CA ASP A 109 81.53 -10.81 -5.47
C ASP A 109 80.15 -11.36 -5.45
N ALA A 110 79.83 -12.32 -4.59
CA ALA A 110 78.51 -12.93 -4.47
C ALA A 110 77.46 -11.91 -4.01
N LYS A 111 77.81 -10.99 -3.16
CA LYS A 111 76.93 -9.88 -2.68
C LYS A 111 76.68 -8.82 -3.78
N GLY A 112 77.58 -8.70 -4.75
CA GLY A 112 77.44 -7.86 -5.94
C GLY A 112 77.09 -6.39 -5.67
N GLY A 113 77.61 -5.79 -4.61
CA GLY A 113 77.23 -4.44 -4.21
C GLY A 113 75.78 -4.22 -3.70
N ARG A 114 75.13 -5.29 -3.32
CA ARG A 114 73.77 -5.20 -2.71
C ARG A 114 73.92 -4.95 -1.21
N GLY A 115 73.09 -4.05 -0.70
CA GLY A 115 73.00 -3.80 0.75
C GLY A 115 72.35 -4.98 1.48
N PHE A 116 72.85 -5.29 2.68
CA PHE A 116 72.32 -6.29 3.60
C PHE A 116 72.34 -5.73 5.04
N ASP A 117 71.44 -6.21 5.87
CA ASP A 117 71.30 -5.76 7.23
C ASP A 117 72.11 -6.66 8.18
N VAL A 118 72.83 -6.10 9.11
CA VAL A 118 73.55 -6.82 10.16
C VAL A 118 73.19 -6.27 11.56
N PRO A 119 73.30 -7.06 12.62
CA PRO A 119 73.08 -6.54 13.99
C PRO A 119 74.17 -5.60 14.40
N GLY A 120 73.88 -4.68 15.30
CA GLY A 120 74.89 -3.85 16.00
C GLY A 120 75.35 -4.50 17.31
N THR A 121 76.45 -4.01 17.87
CA THR A 121 77.02 -4.50 19.11
C THR A 121 76.36 -3.94 20.36
N ALA A 122 75.70 -2.79 20.24
CA ALA A 122 75.06 -2.15 21.37
C ALA A 122 73.72 -2.79 21.74
N PRO A 123 73.33 -2.94 23.01
CA PRO A 123 72.04 -3.36 23.44
C PRO A 123 70.94 -2.37 22.95
N GLY A 124 70.00 -2.82 22.16
CA GLY A 124 68.91 -2.00 21.60
C GLY A 124 69.19 -1.39 20.23
N SER A 125 70.36 -1.68 19.61
CA SER A 125 70.66 -1.34 18.22
C SER A 125 69.56 -1.81 17.29
N LYS A 126 69.16 -0.95 16.37
CA LYS A 126 68.15 -1.31 15.30
C LYS A 126 68.83 -2.01 14.12
N GLY A 127 70.18 -2.21 14.22
CA GLY A 127 70.99 -2.83 13.18
C GLY A 127 71.60 -1.81 12.24
N TRP A 128 72.39 -2.33 11.33
CA TRP A 128 73.16 -1.57 10.37
C TRP A 128 72.89 -2.06 8.95
N ARG A 129 72.89 -1.09 8.02
CA ARG A 129 72.84 -1.37 6.57
C ARG A 129 74.24 -1.42 6.06
N VAL A 130 74.72 -2.53 5.53
CA VAL A 130 76.09 -2.76 5.07
C VAL A 130 76.12 -2.98 3.57
N MET A 131 77.04 -2.40 2.88
CA MET A 131 77.40 -2.71 1.50
C MET A 131 78.91 -2.94 1.40
N VAL A 132 79.32 -3.88 0.56
CA VAL A 132 80.71 -4.27 0.35
C VAL A 132 81.12 -3.99 -1.10
N PHE A 133 82.35 -3.44 -1.27
CA PHE A 133 82.86 -3.05 -2.57
C PHE A 133 84.37 -3.46 -2.71
N HIS A 134 84.75 -3.83 -3.92
CA HIS A 134 86.18 -3.98 -4.23
C HIS A 134 86.84 -2.62 -4.33
N ILE A 135 88.16 -2.53 -3.84
CA ILE A 135 88.95 -1.33 -3.97
C ILE A 135 89.75 -1.37 -5.25
N ALA A 136 89.51 -0.39 -6.14
CA ALA A 136 90.27 -0.33 -7.41
C ALA A 136 91.79 -0.18 -7.14
N ASN A 137 92.60 -1.09 -7.77
CA ASN A 137 94.04 -1.13 -7.69
C ASN A 137 94.65 -1.46 -6.29
N PHE A 138 93.86 -2.04 -5.39
CA PHE A 138 94.34 -2.52 -4.10
C PHE A 138 93.84 -3.94 -3.82
N PRO A 139 94.62 -4.80 -3.18
CA PRO A 139 94.18 -6.13 -2.78
C PRO A 139 93.24 -5.98 -1.56
N GLY A 140 92.02 -6.43 -1.68
CA GLY A 140 91.02 -6.38 -0.60
C GLY A 140 89.75 -5.65 -0.97
N SER A 141 88.85 -5.55 0.00
CA SER A 141 87.49 -4.97 -0.17
C SER A 141 87.23 -4.01 0.98
N ILE A 142 86.20 -3.23 0.85
CA ILE A 142 85.71 -2.32 1.92
C ILE A 142 84.23 -2.66 2.20
N ALA A 143 83.93 -2.78 3.45
CA ALA A 143 82.53 -2.73 3.93
C ALA A 143 82.25 -1.32 4.44
N VAL A 144 81.20 -0.73 3.96
CA VAL A 144 80.64 0.55 4.38
C VAL A 144 79.27 0.32 5.02
N ALA A 145 79.06 0.83 6.21
CA ALA A 145 77.85 0.63 6.98
C ALA A 145 77.24 1.93 7.50
N VAL A 146 75.92 1.98 7.61
CA VAL A 146 75.21 3.10 8.21
C VAL A 146 74.16 2.54 9.19
N PRO A 147 73.99 3.16 10.39
CA PRO A 147 72.98 2.71 11.36
C PRO A 147 71.58 2.87 10.85
N LEU A 148 70.74 1.90 11.13
CA LEU A 148 69.34 1.92 10.76
C LEU A 148 68.44 2.65 11.77
N ASP A 149 69.03 3.21 12.84
CA ASP A 149 68.27 3.87 13.91
C ASP A 149 67.36 5.00 13.37
N SER A 150 67.96 5.90 12.54
CA SER A 150 67.16 7.00 11.94
C SER A 150 66.03 6.55 11.05
N VAL A 151 66.18 5.42 10.33
CA VAL A 151 65.14 4.82 9.53
C VAL A 151 64.08 4.24 10.45
N ALA A 152 64.50 3.51 11.51
CA ALA A 152 63.58 2.92 12.46
C ALA A 152 62.75 3.97 13.19
N GLU A 153 63.38 5.05 13.68
CA GLU A 153 62.70 6.19 14.32
C GLU A 153 61.66 6.83 13.37
N THR A 154 62.05 7.12 12.14
CA THR A 154 61.16 7.72 11.15
C THR A 154 59.96 6.81 10.83
N VAL A 155 60.20 5.49 10.72
CA VAL A 155 59.18 4.49 10.48
C VAL A 155 58.22 4.36 11.68
N ASP A 156 58.77 4.34 12.91
CA ASP A 156 58.00 4.25 14.16
C ASP A 156 57.12 5.51 14.38
N GLU A 157 57.66 6.70 14.11
CA GLU A 157 56.90 7.96 14.16
C GLU A 157 55.78 7.97 13.11
N ALA A 158 56.10 7.60 11.85
CA ALA A 158 55.11 7.51 10.79
C ALA A 158 54.05 6.48 11.13
N ALA A 159 54.40 5.32 11.68
CA ALA A 159 53.47 4.29 12.10
C ALA A 159 52.50 4.79 13.19
N SER A 160 53.05 5.45 14.22
CA SER A 160 52.25 6.00 15.31
C SER A 160 51.24 7.05 14.82
N LEU A 161 51.66 7.91 13.87
CA LEU A 161 50.81 8.92 13.25
C LEU A 161 49.70 8.26 12.40
N VAL A 162 50.06 7.32 11.53
CA VAL A 162 49.12 6.61 10.66
C VAL A 162 48.06 5.86 11.47
N PHE A 163 48.46 5.14 12.52
CA PHE A 163 47.52 4.40 13.37
C PHE A 163 46.67 5.31 14.23
N SER A 164 47.19 6.40 14.78
CA SER A 164 46.41 7.34 15.60
C SER A 164 45.39 8.09 14.75
N VAL A 165 45.78 8.62 13.59
CA VAL A 165 44.86 9.28 12.65
C VAL A 165 43.82 8.26 12.11
N GLY A 166 44.25 7.05 11.77
CA GLY A 166 43.40 5.95 11.34
C GLY A 166 42.35 5.56 12.39
N LEU A 167 42.75 5.49 13.66
CA LEU A 167 41.84 5.20 14.77
C LEU A 167 40.80 6.31 14.96
N LEU A 168 41.23 7.56 15.00
CA LEU A 168 40.30 8.70 15.11
C LEU A 168 39.34 8.78 13.94
N GLY A 169 39.85 8.60 12.70
CA GLY A 169 39.03 8.56 11.50
C GLY A 169 37.98 7.43 11.53
N THR A 170 38.39 6.24 11.97
CA THR A 170 37.47 5.07 12.10
C THR A 170 36.39 5.32 13.14
N LEU A 171 36.75 5.88 14.31
CA LEU A 171 35.75 6.21 15.34
C LEU A 171 34.77 7.28 14.85
N GLY A 172 35.27 8.35 14.24
CA GLY A 172 34.45 9.44 13.69
C GLY A 172 33.48 8.93 12.62
N ALA A 173 33.99 8.17 11.66
CA ALA A 173 33.18 7.64 10.59
C ALA A 173 32.17 6.58 11.07
N THR A 174 32.53 5.74 12.06
CA THR A 174 31.59 4.81 12.71
C THR A 174 30.46 5.57 13.41
N GLY A 175 30.75 6.67 14.09
CA GLY A 175 29.77 7.56 14.71
C GLY A 175 28.80 8.17 13.69
N ILE A 176 29.35 8.69 12.58
CA ILE A 176 28.55 9.25 11.48
C ILE A 176 27.67 8.17 10.85
N ALA A 177 28.23 6.97 10.60
CA ALA A 177 27.50 5.85 10.05
C ALA A 177 26.35 5.41 10.97
N TYR A 178 26.61 5.31 12.27
CA TYR A 178 25.58 5.00 13.26
C TYR A 178 24.46 6.04 13.27
N TRP A 179 24.79 7.32 13.27
CA TRP A 179 23.81 8.41 13.21
C TRP A 179 23.00 8.37 11.92
N ALA A 180 23.65 8.24 10.76
CA ALA A 180 23.00 8.19 9.46
C ALA A 180 22.05 6.99 9.33
N VAL A 181 22.53 5.78 9.68
CA VAL A 181 21.70 4.56 9.64
C VAL A 181 20.51 4.67 10.59
N THR A 182 20.72 5.15 11.82
CA THR A 182 19.62 5.30 12.78
C THR A 182 18.57 6.28 12.28
N ARG A 183 18.98 7.40 11.69
CA ARG A 183 18.08 8.41 11.13
C ARG A 183 17.29 7.88 9.92
N GLN A 184 17.95 7.16 9.01
CA GLN A 184 17.31 6.60 7.80
C GLN A 184 16.29 5.49 8.11
N PHE A 185 16.51 4.70 9.14
CA PHE A 185 15.60 3.61 9.52
C PHE A 185 14.50 4.02 10.51
N ARG A 186 14.46 5.26 10.98
CA ARG A 186 13.42 5.75 11.91
C ARG A 186 12.01 5.66 11.31
N PRO A 187 11.76 6.03 10.04
CA PRO A 187 10.43 5.90 9.43
C PRO A 187 9.94 4.45 9.36
N LEU A 188 10.83 3.49 9.12
CA LEU A 188 10.46 2.07 9.07
C LEU A 188 9.90 1.57 10.42
N SER A 189 10.45 2.04 11.54
CA SER A 189 9.93 1.73 12.87
C SER A 189 8.54 2.36 13.12
N GLN A 190 8.23 3.48 12.49
CA GLN A 190 6.88 4.07 12.55
C GLN A 190 5.89 3.22 11.76
N VAL A 191 6.26 2.73 10.57
CA VAL A 191 5.44 1.80 9.77
C VAL A 191 5.10 0.54 10.59
N GLU A 192 6.10 -0.05 11.25
CA GLU A 192 5.91 -1.23 12.11
C GLU A 192 4.90 -0.98 13.24
N LYS A 193 5.06 0.14 13.96
CA LYS A 193 4.14 0.52 15.06
C LYS A 193 2.72 0.78 14.56
N THR A 194 2.57 1.44 13.42
CA THR A 194 1.26 1.69 12.82
C THR A 194 0.62 0.40 12.36
N ALA A 195 1.38 -0.51 11.73
CA ALA A 195 0.90 -1.83 11.34
C ALA A 195 0.44 -2.67 12.55
N ALA A 196 1.17 -2.60 13.67
CA ALA A 196 0.77 -3.26 14.90
C ALA A 196 -0.54 -2.67 15.51
N ALA A 197 -0.73 -1.36 15.46
CA ALA A 197 -1.96 -0.71 15.90
C ALA A 197 -3.17 -1.10 15.02
N ILE A 198 -2.96 -1.19 13.70
CA ILE A 198 -3.97 -1.64 12.74
C ILE A 198 -4.36 -3.11 13.02
N ALA A 199 -3.38 -3.97 13.25
CA ALA A 199 -3.61 -5.37 13.61
C ALA A 199 -4.38 -5.51 14.94
N ALA A 200 -4.26 -4.54 15.86
CA ALA A 200 -5.04 -4.45 17.08
C ALA A 200 -6.46 -3.87 16.89
N GLY A 201 -6.84 -3.51 15.63
CA GLY A 201 -8.18 -3.06 15.27
C GLY A 201 -8.34 -1.54 15.06
N ASP A 202 -7.29 -0.74 15.25
CA ASP A 202 -7.33 0.72 15.00
C ASP A 202 -7.05 1.02 13.51
N LEU A 203 -8.07 0.89 12.68
CA LEU A 203 -7.99 1.15 11.23
C LEU A 203 -7.88 2.66 10.90
N SER A 204 -8.08 3.57 11.86
CA SER A 204 -7.99 5.00 11.63
C SER A 204 -6.55 5.52 11.57
N ARG A 205 -5.59 4.75 12.06
CA ARG A 205 -4.17 5.09 12.02
C ARG A 205 -3.63 5.16 10.60
N ARG A 206 -2.76 6.16 10.40
CA ARG A 206 -2.04 6.34 9.13
C ARG A 206 -0.55 6.42 9.39
N VAL A 207 0.22 5.94 8.43
CA VAL A 207 1.69 6.09 8.43
C VAL A 207 2.03 7.51 7.99
N GLU A 208 2.87 8.19 8.76
CA GLU A 208 3.40 9.49 8.34
C GLU A 208 4.20 9.32 7.03
N VAL A 209 3.80 10.05 6.01
CA VAL A 209 4.50 10.07 4.73
C VAL A 209 5.63 11.08 4.83
N GLY A 210 6.85 10.61 5.03
CA GLY A 210 8.04 11.44 4.96
C GLY A 210 8.28 11.98 3.54
N ASN A 211 9.53 12.00 3.07
CA ASN A 211 9.81 12.42 1.69
C ASN A 211 9.19 11.41 0.69
N PRO A 212 8.20 11.83 -0.14
CA PRO A 212 7.49 10.94 -1.06
C PRO A 212 8.37 10.38 -2.20
N ALA A 213 9.54 10.93 -2.44
CA ALA A 213 10.48 10.46 -3.46
C ALA A 213 11.26 9.21 -3.03
N THR A 214 11.30 8.89 -1.74
CA THR A 214 12.00 7.72 -1.20
C THR A 214 11.17 6.44 -1.31
N GLU A 215 11.84 5.28 -1.27
CA GLU A 215 11.18 3.96 -1.27
C GLU A 215 10.21 3.82 -0.10
N ILE A 216 10.61 4.28 1.09
CA ILE A 216 9.78 4.25 2.30
C ILE A 216 8.59 5.20 2.16
N GLY A 217 8.78 6.37 1.56
CA GLY A 217 7.69 7.31 1.29
C GLY A 217 6.67 6.75 0.30
N ARG A 218 7.12 6.02 -0.74
CA ARG A 218 6.23 5.31 -1.67
C ARG A 218 5.47 4.18 -0.99
N LEU A 219 6.16 3.37 -0.17
CA LEU A 219 5.55 2.30 0.62
C LEU A 219 4.47 2.86 1.57
N SER A 220 4.76 3.95 2.28
CA SER A 220 3.81 4.60 3.20
C SER A 220 2.56 5.08 2.48
N ARG A 221 2.68 5.64 1.26
CA ARG A 221 1.52 6.05 0.44
C ARG A 221 0.68 4.86 -0.01
N SER A 222 1.32 3.81 -0.52
CA SER A 222 0.61 2.60 -0.96
C SER A 222 -0.12 1.93 0.20
N LEU A 223 0.51 1.88 1.38
CA LEU A 223 -0.11 1.36 2.58
C LEU A 223 -1.31 2.21 3.02
N ASN A 224 -1.18 3.53 3.04
CA ASN A 224 -2.28 4.43 3.37
C ASN A 224 -3.46 4.33 2.38
N ALA A 225 -3.18 4.16 1.08
CA ALA A 225 -4.21 3.93 0.06
C ALA A 225 -4.94 2.59 0.31
N MET A 226 -4.21 1.52 0.59
CA MET A 226 -4.80 0.22 0.95
C MET A 226 -5.68 0.32 2.20
N LEU A 227 -5.21 1.04 3.23
CA LEU A 227 -5.97 1.25 4.47
C LEU A 227 -7.26 2.04 4.24
N ALA A 228 -7.24 3.04 3.36
CA ALA A 228 -8.46 3.78 2.99
C ALA A 228 -9.49 2.87 2.31
N HIS A 229 -9.06 1.98 1.42
CA HIS A 229 -9.94 0.99 0.78
C HIS A 229 -10.52 0.02 1.81
N ILE A 230 -9.70 -0.49 2.74
CA ILE A 230 -10.16 -1.40 3.79
C ILE A 230 -11.20 -0.70 4.70
N GLU A 231 -10.92 0.52 5.14
CA GLU A 231 -11.84 1.31 5.98
C GLU A 231 -13.18 1.55 5.28
N THR A 232 -13.15 1.92 3.99
CA THR A 232 -14.36 2.08 3.17
C THR A 232 -15.15 0.77 3.06
N ALA A 233 -14.47 -0.35 2.82
CA ALA A 233 -15.11 -1.67 2.72
C ALA A 233 -15.75 -2.09 4.06
N PHE A 234 -15.07 -1.86 5.20
CA PHE A 234 -15.62 -2.12 6.52
C PHE A 234 -16.82 -1.22 6.85
N ALA A 235 -16.75 0.06 6.50
CA ALA A 235 -17.88 0.99 6.70
C ALA A 235 -19.10 0.56 5.88
N ALA A 236 -18.90 0.19 4.61
CA ALA A 236 -19.96 -0.32 3.73
C ALA A 236 -20.57 -1.62 4.29
N ARG A 237 -19.73 -2.56 4.75
CA ARG A 237 -20.19 -3.80 5.38
C ARG A 237 -21.03 -3.54 6.64
N THR A 238 -20.53 -2.68 7.54
CA THR A 238 -21.25 -2.32 8.77
C THR A 238 -22.59 -1.66 8.48
N ALA A 239 -22.63 -0.76 7.50
CA ALA A 239 -23.89 -0.13 7.05
C ALA A 239 -24.85 -1.17 6.47
N SER A 240 -24.37 -2.13 5.68
CA SER A 240 -25.17 -3.24 5.15
C SER A 240 -25.72 -4.14 6.27
N GLU A 241 -24.88 -4.53 7.24
CA GLU A 241 -25.32 -5.32 8.40
C GLU A 241 -26.39 -4.59 9.24
N GLN A 242 -26.26 -3.29 9.42
CA GLN A 242 -27.26 -2.47 10.13
C GLN A 242 -28.57 -2.38 9.35
N LYS A 243 -28.52 -2.24 8.00
CA LYS A 243 -29.70 -2.27 7.14
C LYS A 243 -30.42 -3.63 7.24
N MET A 244 -29.66 -4.73 7.18
CA MET A 244 -30.19 -6.08 7.30
C MET A 244 -30.85 -6.34 8.66
N ARG A 245 -30.20 -5.91 9.76
CA ARG A 245 -30.78 -6.04 11.12
C ARG A 245 -32.10 -5.29 11.24
N ARG A 246 -32.18 -4.05 10.75
CA ARG A 246 -33.45 -3.28 10.74
C ARG A 246 -34.51 -3.98 9.91
N PHE A 247 -34.16 -4.44 8.71
CA PHE A 247 -35.08 -5.18 7.84
C PHE A 247 -35.67 -6.43 8.52
N VAL A 248 -34.85 -7.25 9.18
CA VAL A 248 -35.32 -8.44 9.91
C VAL A 248 -36.21 -8.04 11.10
N GLN A 249 -35.86 -6.98 11.82
CA GLN A 249 -36.64 -6.49 12.95
C GLN A 249 -38.02 -6.01 12.51
N ASP A 250 -38.07 -5.16 11.47
CA ASP A 250 -39.30 -4.60 10.94
C ASP A 250 -40.23 -5.70 10.36
N ALA A 251 -39.66 -6.63 9.56
CA ALA A 251 -40.39 -7.78 9.04
C ALA A 251 -40.98 -8.65 10.17
N SER A 252 -40.22 -8.86 11.26
CA SER A 252 -40.68 -9.62 12.41
C SER A 252 -41.84 -8.94 13.13
N HIS A 253 -41.81 -7.61 13.25
CA HIS A 253 -42.90 -6.86 13.85
C HIS A 253 -44.16 -6.92 12.98
N GLU A 254 -44.05 -6.72 11.66
CA GLU A 254 -45.20 -6.73 10.74
C GLU A 254 -45.81 -8.12 10.55
N LEU A 255 -45.04 -9.18 10.70
CA LEU A 255 -45.57 -10.58 10.68
C LEU A 255 -46.23 -10.94 12.02
N ARG A 256 -45.79 -10.41 13.15
CA ARG A 256 -46.30 -10.77 14.46
C ARG A 256 -47.75 -10.27 14.67
N THR A 257 -48.06 -9.06 14.20
CA THR A 257 -49.37 -8.44 14.39
C THR A 257 -50.52 -9.24 13.78
N PRO A 258 -50.49 -9.61 12.48
CA PRO A 258 -51.57 -10.44 11.88
C PRO A 258 -51.63 -11.84 12.51
N LEU A 259 -50.48 -12.43 12.89
CA LEU A 259 -50.46 -13.73 13.55
C LEU A 259 -51.18 -13.71 14.91
N VAL A 260 -50.99 -12.62 15.70
CA VAL A 260 -51.71 -12.43 16.97
C VAL A 260 -53.22 -12.33 16.72
N THR A 261 -53.65 -11.62 15.65
CA THR A 261 -55.06 -11.48 15.27
C THR A 261 -55.64 -12.83 14.89
N ILE A 262 -54.98 -13.61 14.01
CA ILE A 262 -55.41 -14.96 13.60
C ILE A 262 -55.54 -15.86 14.83
N ARG A 263 -54.55 -15.86 15.71
CA ARG A 263 -54.55 -16.66 16.95
C ARG A 263 -55.70 -16.25 17.86
N GLY A 264 -55.93 -14.93 18.04
CA GLY A 264 -57.01 -14.43 18.87
C GLY A 264 -58.40 -14.88 18.41
N PHE A 265 -58.71 -14.72 17.12
CA PHE A 265 -60.00 -15.20 16.59
C PHE A 265 -60.15 -16.72 16.66
N SER A 266 -59.07 -17.47 16.40
CA SER A 266 -59.09 -18.94 16.53
C SER A 266 -59.31 -19.36 17.98
N GLU A 267 -58.78 -18.62 18.97
CA GLU A 267 -58.96 -18.89 20.36
C GLU A 267 -60.37 -18.58 20.87
N LEU A 268 -60.94 -17.42 20.43
CA LEU A 268 -62.34 -17.06 20.69
C LEU A 268 -63.31 -18.12 20.16
N TYR A 269 -63.09 -18.65 18.95
CA TYR A 269 -63.86 -19.73 18.37
C TYR A 269 -63.76 -21.01 19.23
N ARG A 270 -62.56 -21.42 19.61
CA ARG A 270 -62.32 -22.64 20.42
C ARG A 270 -62.92 -22.56 21.82
N GLN A 271 -62.98 -21.35 22.44
CA GLN A 271 -63.56 -21.10 23.73
C GLN A 271 -65.08 -21.00 23.71
N GLY A 272 -65.71 -21.09 22.52
CA GLY A 272 -67.15 -20.99 22.35
C GLY A 272 -67.70 -19.58 22.54
N ALA A 273 -66.83 -18.56 22.45
CA ALA A 273 -67.24 -17.16 22.56
C ALA A 273 -67.97 -16.66 21.29
N LEU A 274 -67.83 -17.35 20.13
CA LEU A 274 -68.52 -17.08 18.88
C LEU A 274 -69.65 -18.05 18.73
N GLN A 275 -70.86 -17.67 19.16
CA GLN A 275 -72.03 -18.57 19.23
C GLN A 275 -72.90 -18.45 18.04
N LYS A 276 -72.97 -17.37 17.35
CA LYS A 276 -73.82 -17.14 16.15
C LYS A 276 -73.08 -17.50 14.87
N PRO A 277 -73.70 -18.06 13.88
CA PRO A 277 -73.10 -18.38 12.59
C PRO A 277 -72.51 -17.14 11.90
N GLU A 278 -73.10 -15.95 12.08
CA GLU A 278 -72.63 -14.71 11.51
C GLU A 278 -71.30 -14.29 12.16
N ASP A 279 -71.15 -14.45 13.51
CA ASP A 279 -69.93 -14.13 14.25
C ASP A 279 -68.78 -15.06 13.83
N VAL A 280 -69.10 -16.36 13.62
CA VAL A 280 -68.11 -17.35 13.14
C VAL A 280 -67.67 -16.99 11.72
N SER A 281 -68.63 -16.68 10.82
CA SER A 281 -68.34 -16.26 9.46
C SER A 281 -67.45 -14.99 9.41
N ALA A 282 -67.80 -14.00 10.21
CA ALA A 282 -67.00 -12.78 10.33
C ALA A 282 -65.58 -13.05 10.83
N ALA A 283 -65.40 -13.90 11.86
CA ALA A 283 -64.09 -14.29 12.39
C ALA A 283 -63.28 -15.07 11.37
N MET A 284 -63.87 -16.02 10.62
CA MET A 284 -63.17 -16.74 9.55
C MET A 284 -62.76 -15.80 8.40
N GLY A 285 -63.64 -14.86 8.02
CA GLY A 285 -63.29 -13.83 7.03
C GLY A 285 -62.13 -12.95 7.45
N ARG A 286 -62.04 -12.61 8.75
CA ARG A 286 -60.88 -11.87 9.32
C ARG A 286 -59.60 -12.72 9.28
N ILE A 287 -59.66 -13.99 9.65
CA ILE A 287 -58.54 -14.92 9.60
C ILE A 287 -58.00 -15.06 8.16
N GLU A 288 -58.93 -15.26 7.19
CA GLU A 288 -58.58 -15.39 5.78
C GLU A 288 -57.96 -14.11 5.23
N SER A 289 -58.49 -12.95 5.57
CA SER A 289 -57.94 -11.64 5.18
C SER A 289 -56.53 -11.43 5.69
N GLU A 290 -56.28 -11.77 7.00
CA GLU A 290 -54.94 -11.63 7.59
C GLU A 290 -53.94 -12.67 7.01
N ALA A 291 -54.40 -13.88 6.67
CA ALA A 291 -53.56 -14.88 6.02
C ALA A 291 -53.15 -14.42 4.60
N LYS A 292 -54.09 -13.88 3.81
CA LYS A 292 -53.79 -13.29 2.48
C LYS A 292 -52.80 -12.12 2.60
N ARG A 293 -52.98 -11.25 3.60
CA ARG A 293 -52.09 -10.12 3.89
C ARG A 293 -50.66 -10.61 4.24
N MET A 294 -50.55 -11.66 5.04
CA MET A 294 -49.24 -12.26 5.37
C MET A 294 -48.57 -12.84 4.13
N GLY A 295 -49.31 -13.51 3.25
CA GLY A 295 -48.79 -14.02 1.97
C GLY A 295 -48.21 -12.90 1.12
N GLN A 296 -48.95 -11.79 0.96
CA GLN A 296 -48.46 -10.62 0.22
C GLN A 296 -47.23 -9.99 0.86
N LEU A 297 -47.20 -9.87 2.21
CA LEU A 297 -46.05 -9.33 2.93
C LEU A 297 -44.81 -10.18 2.68
N VAL A 298 -44.92 -11.51 2.68
CA VAL A 298 -43.77 -12.39 2.41
C VAL A 298 -43.26 -12.21 0.97
N GLU A 299 -44.16 -12.14 -0.03
CA GLU A 299 -43.79 -11.89 -1.44
C GLU A 299 -43.11 -10.52 -1.61
N ASP A 300 -43.61 -9.47 -0.96
CA ASP A 300 -43.05 -8.15 -0.96
C ASP A 300 -41.64 -8.16 -0.36
N LEU A 301 -41.42 -8.89 0.76
CA LEU A 301 -40.12 -9.05 1.40
C LEU A 301 -39.13 -9.82 0.53
N LEU A 302 -39.58 -10.90 -0.13
CA LEU A 302 -38.73 -11.67 -1.05
C LEU A 302 -38.35 -10.83 -2.27
N THR A 303 -39.25 -10.00 -2.77
CA THR A 303 -38.97 -9.06 -3.86
C THR A 303 -37.90 -8.06 -3.48
N LEU A 304 -38.01 -7.42 -2.29
CA LEU A 304 -36.99 -6.48 -1.79
C LEU A 304 -35.65 -7.16 -1.54
N ALA A 305 -35.62 -8.38 -1.02
CA ALA A 305 -34.41 -9.14 -0.81
C ALA A 305 -33.67 -9.41 -2.14
N ARG A 306 -34.43 -9.83 -3.18
CA ARG A 306 -33.89 -10.08 -4.53
C ARG A 306 -33.39 -8.80 -5.21
N VAL A 307 -33.99 -7.66 -4.94
CA VAL A 307 -33.55 -6.35 -5.43
C VAL A 307 -32.22 -5.95 -4.76
N ASP A 308 -32.09 -6.17 -3.44
CA ASP A 308 -30.88 -5.87 -2.68
C ASP A 308 -29.69 -6.81 -3.09
N GLU A 309 -29.93 -8.01 -3.60
CA GLU A 309 -28.92 -8.98 -4.09
C GLU A 309 -28.33 -8.64 -5.47
N GLN A 310 -28.74 -7.55 -6.11
CA GLN A 310 -28.25 -7.10 -7.43
C GLN A 310 -28.28 -8.21 -8.51
N ARG A 311 -29.30 -9.05 -8.51
CA ARG A 311 -29.45 -10.04 -9.56
C ARG A 311 -29.53 -9.34 -10.92
N PRO A 312 -28.81 -9.80 -11.95
CA PRO A 312 -28.86 -9.20 -13.27
C PRO A 312 -30.33 -9.07 -13.75
N LEU A 313 -30.68 -7.89 -14.25
CA LEU A 313 -31.98 -7.64 -14.86
C LEU A 313 -31.99 -8.25 -16.25
N GLU A 314 -33.12 -8.80 -16.65
CA GLU A 314 -33.35 -9.22 -18.04
C GLU A 314 -33.73 -7.99 -18.86
N TYR A 315 -32.72 -7.21 -19.28
CA TYR A 315 -32.96 -5.99 -20.04
C TYR A 315 -33.43 -6.26 -21.46
N GLY A 316 -34.60 -5.69 -21.79
CA GLY A 316 -35.19 -5.71 -23.11
C GLY A 316 -35.90 -4.38 -23.43
N PRO A 317 -36.31 -4.17 -24.68
CA PRO A 317 -37.10 -3.00 -25.04
C PRO A 317 -38.52 -3.10 -24.46
N VAL A 318 -38.92 -2.08 -23.72
CA VAL A 318 -40.23 -1.98 -23.04
C VAL A 318 -40.88 -0.66 -23.39
N ASP A 319 -42.15 -0.69 -23.79
CA ASP A 319 -42.97 0.51 -23.99
C ASP A 319 -43.89 0.74 -22.80
N LEU A 320 -43.68 1.84 -22.06
CA LEU A 320 -44.50 2.20 -20.89
C LEU A 320 -45.96 2.42 -21.27
N MET A 321 -46.27 2.75 -22.52
CA MET A 321 -47.66 2.88 -22.99
C MET A 321 -48.36 1.51 -22.98
N ILE A 322 -47.70 0.44 -23.38
CA ILE A 322 -48.24 -0.92 -23.33
C ILE A 322 -48.50 -1.32 -21.88
N LEU A 323 -47.51 -1.14 -20.99
CA LEU A 323 -47.65 -1.45 -19.57
C LEU A 323 -48.76 -0.65 -18.90
N GLY A 324 -48.90 0.63 -19.25
CA GLY A 324 -49.98 1.48 -18.74
C GLY A 324 -51.36 1.03 -19.20
N ASN A 325 -51.51 0.61 -20.46
CA ASN A 325 -52.77 0.07 -20.98
C ASN A 325 -53.14 -1.25 -20.33
N ASP A 326 -52.21 -2.19 -20.19
CA ASP A 326 -52.42 -3.46 -19.53
C ASP A 326 -52.87 -3.26 -18.08
N ALA A 327 -52.17 -2.42 -17.32
CA ALA A 327 -52.50 -2.11 -15.93
C ALA A 327 -53.89 -1.43 -15.78
N ALA A 328 -54.24 -0.56 -16.73
CA ALA A 328 -55.59 0.06 -16.75
C ALA A 328 -56.68 -0.95 -17.07
N LEU A 329 -56.41 -1.94 -17.94
CA LEU A 329 -57.35 -3.02 -18.26
C LEU A 329 -57.59 -3.91 -17.04
N ASP A 330 -56.53 -4.34 -16.35
CA ASP A 330 -56.61 -5.16 -15.14
C ASP A 330 -57.32 -4.41 -14.00
N ALA A 331 -57.07 -3.14 -13.86
CA ALA A 331 -57.72 -2.28 -12.87
C ALA A 331 -59.24 -2.11 -13.16
N ARG A 332 -59.63 -1.95 -14.44
CA ARG A 332 -61.09 -1.93 -14.83
C ARG A 332 -61.78 -3.23 -14.51
N ALA A 333 -61.09 -4.38 -14.74
CA ALA A 333 -61.66 -5.68 -14.39
C ALA A 333 -61.85 -5.85 -12.88
N SER A 334 -60.90 -5.31 -12.07
CA SER A 334 -60.95 -5.40 -10.62
C SER A 334 -61.89 -4.39 -9.94
N ALA A 335 -62.16 -3.25 -10.59
CA ALA A 335 -63.00 -2.18 -10.09
C ALA A 335 -63.89 -1.60 -11.22
N PRO A 336 -64.92 -2.36 -11.65
CA PRO A 336 -65.77 -1.99 -12.82
C PRO A 336 -66.54 -0.68 -12.62
N ASP A 337 -66.73 -0.26 -11.38
CA ASP A 337 -67.46 0.99 -11.04
C ASP A 337 -66.56 2.23 -11.09
N ARG A 338 -65.30 2.05 -11.45
CA ARG A 338 -64.31 3.14 -11.52
C ARG A 338 -64.02 3.56 -12.95
N GLU A 339 -63.97 4.86 -13.14
CA GLU A 339 -63.48 5.44 -14.40
C GLU A 339 -61.94 5.44 -14.43
N ILE A 340 -61.37 4.60 -15.29
CA ILE A 340 -59.91 4.50 -15.46
C ILE A 340 -59.57 4.85 -16.89
N ARG A 341 -58.76 5.88 -17.11
CA ARG A 341 -58.36 6.38 -18.44
C ARG A 341 -56.87 6.25 -18.65
N VAL A 342 -56.44 5.99 -19.89
CA VAL A 342 -55.04 6.14 -20.31
C VAL A 342 -54.96 7.36 -21.19
N ILE A 343 -54.09 8.31 -20.81
CA ILE A 343 -53.96 9.61 -21.45
C ILE A 343 -52.50 9.96 -21.70
N GLY A 344 -52.21 11.02 -22.48
CA GLY A 344 -50.90 11.63 -22.58
C GLY A 344 -50.60 12.48 -21.33
N LEU A 345 -49.33 12.84 -21.12
CA LEU A 345 -48.91 13.64 -19.98
C LEU A 345 -49.61 15.01 -19.92
N ASP A 346 -49.98 15.52 -21.07
CA ASP A 346 -50.69 16.79 -21.25
C ASP A 346 -52.24 16.62 -21.36
N GLY A 347 -52.76 15.44 -21.04
CA GLY A 347 -54.18 15.12 -21.16
C GLY A 347 -54.63 14.75 -22.59
N SER A 348 -53.76 14.76 -23.58
CA SER A 348 -53.99 14.33 -24.95
C SER A 348 -54.06 12.80 -25.10
N SER A 349 -54.11 12.27 -26.32
CA SER A 349 -53.95 10.83 -26.55
C SER A 349 -52.58 10.34 -26.10
N PRO A 350 -52.51 9.13 -25.50
CA PRO A 350 -51.23 8.58 -25.02
C PRO A 350 -50.25 8.36 -26.19
N ARG A 351 -48.97 8.52 -25.92
CA ARG A 351 -47.91 8.32 -26.89
C ARG A 351 -46.95 7.22 -26.39
N SER A 352 -46.38 6.45 -27.35
CA SER A 352 -45.32 5.49 -27.05
C SER A 352 -44.19 6.13 -26.26
N ALA A 353 -43.75 5.45 -25.23
CA ALA A 353 -42.66 5.88 -24.33
C ALA A 353 -41.69 4.71 -24.10
N PRO A 354 -40.87 4.38 -25.13
CA PRO A 354 -39.96 3.24 -25.05
C PRO A 354 -38.76 3.53 -24.13
N THR A 355 -38.35 2.48 -23.43
CA THR A 355 -37.18 2.44 -22.56
C THR A 355 -36.55 1.04 -22.60
N MET A 356 -35.33 0.90 -22.06
CA MET A 356 -34.76 -0.43 -21.82
C MET A 356 -34.97 -0.82 -20.36
N GLY A 357 -35.39 -2.06 -20.14
CA GLY A 357 -35.63 -2.56 -18.78
C GLY A 357 -36.14 -3.99 -18.73
N ASP A 358 -36.30 -4.48 -17.51
CA ASP A 358 -36.94 -5.78 -17.24
C ASP A 358 -38.45 -5.57 -17.20
N GLU A 359 -39.16 -6.07 -18.24
CA GLU A 359 -40.58 -5.88 -18.39
C GLU A 359 -41.37 -6.41 -17.19
N ALA A 360 -41.02 -7.56 -16.64
CA ALA A 360 -41.73 -8.16 -15.50
C ALA A 360 -41.59 -7.26 -14.25
N ARG A 361 -40.43 -6.67 -14.04
CA ARG A 361 -40.18 -5.72 -12.93
C ARG A 361 -40.93 -4.41 -13.13
N LEU A 362 -40.92 -3.84 -14.33
CA LEU A 362 -41.64 -2.62 -14.63
C LEU A 362 -43.16 -2.82 -14.57
N ARG A 363 -43.68 -3.99 -15.01
CA ARG A 363 -45.07 -4.37 -14.81
C ARG A 363 -45.46 -4.42 -13.34
N GLN A 364 -44.61 -4.97 -12.48
CA GLN A 364 -44.79 -4.96 -11.02
C GLN A 364 -44.83 -3.55 -10.44
N VAL A 365 -43.98 -2.63 -10.95
CA VAL A 365 -44.01 -1.21 -10.55
C VAL A 365 -45.39 -0.61 -10.84
N VAL A 366 -45.87 -0.73 -12.08
CA VAL A 366 -47.16 -0.15 -12.48
C VAL A 366 -48.31 -0.78 -11.69
N ALA A 367 -48.29 -2.10 -11.50
CA ALA A 367 -49.32 -2.82 -10.71
C ALA A 367 -49.35 -2.32 -9.24
N ASN A 368 -48.21 -2.07 -8.61
CA ASN A 368 -48.13 -1.52 -7.27
C ASN A 368 -48.71 -0.11 -7.19
N LEU A 369 -48.41 0.74 -8.19
CA LEU A 369 -48.96 2.11 -8.24
C LEU A 369 -50.48 2.09 -8.43
N MET A 370 -50.98 1.26 -9.34
CA MET A 370 -52.45 1.09 -9.58
C MET A 370 -53.18 0.56 -8.35
N THR A 371 -52.58 -0.45 -7.66
CA THR A 371 -53.17 -0.99 -6.42
C THR A 371 -53.26 0.07 -5.34
N ASN A 372 -52.25 0.94 -5.21
CA ASN A 372 -52.27 2.06 -4.29
C ASN A 372 -53.35 3.09 -4.65
N ALA A 373 -53.47 3.49 -5.92
CA ALA A 373 -54.51 4.40 -6.39
C ALA A 373 -55.92 3.86 -6.12
N LEU A 374 -56.16 2.58 -6.43
CA LEU A 374 -57.45 1.91 -6.17
C LEU A 374 -57.77 1.84 -4.67
N ARG A 375 -56.80 1.66 -3.81
CA ARG A 375 -56.96 1.48 -2.36
C ARG A 375 -57.20 2.77 -1.61
N TYR A 376 -56.48 3.83 -1.97
CA TYR A 376 -56.47 5.08 -1.19
C TYR A 376 -57.41 6.16 -1.72
N THR A 377 -58.04 5.92 -2.87
CA THR A 377 -59.09 6.82 -3.39
C THR A 377 -60.50 6.33 -3.07
N PRO A 378 -61.44 7.22 -2.79
CA PRO A 378 -62.85 6.88 -2.58
C PRO A 378 -63.46 6.17 -3.78
N ALA A 379 -64.47 5.32 -3.55
CA ALA A 379 -65.21 4.68 -4.63
C ALA A 379 -65.82 5.72 -5.58
N GLY A 380 -65.69 5.48 -6.91
CA GLY A 380 -66.17 6.40 -7.93
C GLY A 380 -65.21 7.53 -8.34
N SER A 381 -64.09 7.74 -7.62
CA SER A 381 -63.07 8.72 -8.05
C SER A 381 -62.38 8.21 -9.31
N PRO A 382 -62.14 9.03 -10.32
CA PRO A 382 -61.42 8.65 -11.52
C PRO A 382 -59.94 8.39 -11.23
N ILE A 383 -59.33 7.51 -12.02
CA ILE A 383 -57.86 7.26 -12.00
C ILE A 383 -57.35 7.41 -13.44
N GLU A 384 -56.29 8.13 -13.60
CA GLU A 384 -55.65 8.38 -14.89
C GLU A 384 -54.26 7.77 -14.93
N VAL A 385 -53.92 7.02 -16.00
CA VAL A 385 -52.61 6.56 -16.30
C VAL A 385 -52.07 7.43 -17.42
N ALA A 386 -51.23 8.39 -17.10
CA ALA A 386 -50.63 9.30 -18.08
C ALA A 386 -49.28 8.78 -18.56
N VAL A 387 -49.11 8.68 -19.89
CA VAL A 387 -47.87 8.13 -20.48
C VAL A 387 -47.37 9.04 -21.60
N GLY A 388 -46.06 9.21 -21.67
CA GLY A 388 -45.42 10.00 -22.70
C GLY A 388 -43.92 10.16 -22.46
N VAL A 389 -43.31 11.07 -23.23
CA VAL A 389 -41.88 11.40 -23.14
C VAL A 389 -41.77 12.85 -22.70
N ALA A 390 -40.90 13.12 -21.72
CA ALA A 390 -40.69 14.44 -21.18
C ALA A 390 -39.21 14.83 -21.25
N PRO A 391 -38.87 16.11 -21.52
CA PRO A 391 -37.52 16.59 -21.53
C PRO A 391 -36.93 16.66 -20.14
N VAL A 392 -35.60 16.42 -20.04
CA VAL A 392 -34.79 16.59 -18.87
C VAL A 392 -33.70 17.63 -19.18
N ILE A 393 -32.90 18.02 -18.21
CA ILE A 393 -31.79 18.96 -18.42
C ILE A 393 -30.80 18.38 -19.46
N HIS A 394 -30.27 19.20 -20.37
CA HIS A 394 -29.24 18.84 -21.37
C HIS A 394 -29.67 17.87 -22.47
N ASP A 395 -30.78 18.15 -23.18
CA ASP A 395 -31.27 17.36 -24.32
C ASP A 395 -31.57 15.86 -24.03
N ARG A 396 -31.59 15.46 -22.76
CA ARG A 396 -32.05 14.12 -22.40
C ARG A 396 -33.57 14.08 -22.31
N MET A 397 -34.14 12.97 -22.75
CA MET A 397 -35.55 12.68 -22.66
C MET A 397 -35.75 11.52 -21.68
N ASP A 398 -36.85 11.55 -20.94
CA ASP A 398 -37.28 10.44 -20.09
C ASP A 398 -38.61 9.90 -20.63
N ALA A 399 -38.73 8.58 -20.64
CA ALA A 399 -40.01 7.88 -20.74
C ALA A 399 -40.68 8.00 -19.37
N VAL A 400 -41.93 8.50 -19.36
CA VAL A 400 -42.65 8.84 -18.13
C VAL A 400 -43.97 8.11 -18.10
N LEU A 401 -44.26 7.49 -16.95
CA LEU A 401 -45.59 6.97 -16.63
C LEU A 401 -46.02 7.57 -15.28
N GLU A 402 -47.25 8.10 -15.27
CA GLU A 402 -47.85 8.67 -14.07
C GLU A 402 -49.16 8.00 -13.77
N VAL A 403 -49.36 7.62 -12.51
CA VAL A 403 -50.68 7.22 -12.00
C VAL A 403 -51.22 8.38 -11.20
N ARG A 404 -52.27 9.01 -11.70
CA ARG A 404 -52.93 10.17 -11.11
C ARG A 404 -54.26 9.72 -10.48
N ASP A 405 -54.41 9.94 -9.21
CA ASP A 405 -55.63 9.73 -8.48
C ASP A 405 -56.26 11.07 -8.05
N HIS A 406 -57.55 11.07 -7.79
CA HIS A 406 -58.31 12.22 -7.28
C HIS A 406 -58.86 11.89 -5.89
N GLY A 407 -57.94 11.42 -5.01
CA GLY A 407 -58.22 11.13 -3.61
C GLY A 407 -57.97 12.31 -2.69
N PRO A 408 -57.80 12.04 -1.41
CA PRO A 408 -57.55 13.12 -0.39
C PRO A 408 -56.16 13.71 -0.50
N GLY A 409 -55.27 13.20 -1.36
CA GLY A 409 -53.87 13.61 -1.44
C GLY A 409 -53.01 13.10 -0.29
N ILE A 410 -51.76 13.54 -0.27
CA ILE A 410 -50.78 13.18 0.75
C ILE A 410 -50.11 14.48 1.21
N SER A 411 -49.83 14.62 2.53
CA SER A 411 -49.14 15.79 3.06
C SER A 411 -47.71 15.87 2.55
N GLU A 412 -47.12 17.08 2.49
CA GLU A 412 -45.72 17.27 2.06
C GLU A 412 -44.75 16.50 2.96
N GLU A 413 -45.06 16.43 4.28
CA GLU A 413 -44.27 15.67 5.25
C GLU A 413 -44.28 14.16 4.98
N ASP A 414 -45.46 13.62 4.68
CA ASP A 414 -45.66 12.21 4.33
C ASP A 414 -45.04 11.88 2.94
N ALA A 415 -45.14 12.80 1.98
CA ALA A 415 -44.62 12.63 0.62
C ALA A 415 -43.12 12.34 0.59
N ALA A 416 -42.35 12.90 1.50
CA ALA A 416 -40.93 12.63 1.65
C ALA A 416 -40.61 11.20 2.14
N ARG A 417 -41.58 10.55 2.83
CA ARG A 417 -41.37 9.30 3.55
C ARG A 417 -42.13 8.09 2.97
N VAL A 418 -43.07 8.32 2.08
CA VAL A 418 -43.92 7.23 1.54
C VAL A 418 -43.16 6.13 0.81
N PHE A 419 -41.92 6.38 0.39
CA PHE A 419 -41.02 5.42 -0.23
C PHE A 419 -40.14 4.65 0.80
N GLU A 420 -40.21 5.02 2.09
CA GLU A 420 -39.54 4.26 3.14
C GLU A 420 -40.25 2.92 3.37
N ARG A 421 -39.47 1.89 3.72
CA ARG A 421 -40.01 0.55 4.00
C ARG A 421 -40.93 0.61 5.23
N PHE A 422 -42.10 -0.03 5.15
CA PHE A 422 -43.12 -0.11 6.23
C PHE A 422 -43.72 1.24 6.61
N TYR A 423 -43.42 2.31 5.88
CA TYR A 423 -44.04 3.60 6.17
C TYR A 423 -45.50 3.62 5.77
N ARG A 424 -46.34 4.22 6.63
CA ARG A 424 -47.78 4.42 6.42
C ARG A 424 -48.15 5.79 6.98
N ALA A 425 -48.76 6.63 6.17
CA ALA A 425 -49.31 7.90 6.64
C ALA A 425 -50.40 7.64 7.69
N ASP A 426 -50.33 8.32 8.84
CA ASP A 426 -51.21 8.10 10.02
C ASP A 426 -52.60 8.68 9.80
N SER A 427 -53.33 8.20 8.83
CA SER A 427 -54.77 8.49 8.80
C SER A 427 -55.55 7.34 9.48
N SER A 428 -56.11 7.59 10.62
CA SER A 428 -56.87 6.67 11.44
C SER A 428 -58.09 6.04 10.66
N ARG A 429 -58.46 6.64 9.54
CA ARG A 429 -59.54 6.18 8.66
C ARG A 429 -59.22 5.00 7.77
N TYR A 430 -57.92 4.72 7.53
CA TYR A 430 -57.47 3.66 6.59
C TYR A 430 -56.86 2.43 7.28
N ARG A 431 -57.01 2.27 8.59
CA ARG A 431 -56.54 1.08 9.32
C ARG A 431 -57.21 -0.22 8.86
N GLU A 432 -58.39 -0.13 8.32
CA GLU A 432 -59.16 -1.31 7.81
C GLU A 432 -58.71 -1.75 6.41
N THR A 433 -58.00 -0.94 5.64
CA THR A 433 -57.61 -1.24 4.25
C THR A 433 -56.29 -1.96 4.04
N GLY A 434 -55.60 -2.36 5.09
CA GLY A 434 -54.67 -3.49 5.13
C GLY A 434 -53.47 -3.49 4.19
N GLY A 435 -52.74 -2.36 3.94
CA GLY A 435 -51.49 -2.35 3.15
C GLY A 435 -50.29 -2.82 3.95
N THR A 436 -49.28 -3.44 3.28
CA THR A 436 -48.03 -3.89 3.85
C THR A 436 -47.04 -2.74 4.15
N GLY A 437 -47.23 -1.57 3.51
CA GLY A 437 -46.26 -0.46 3.56
C GLY A 437 -44.97 -0.73 2.79
N LEU A 438 -44.92 -1.78 1.98
CA LEU A 438 -43.76 -2.15 1.17
C LEU A 438 -43.91 -1.82 -0.32
N GLY A 439 -45.14 -1.70 -0.83
CA GLY A 439 -45.40 -1.53 -2.27
C GLY A 439 -44.66 -0.34 -2.90
N LEU A 440 -44.68 0.86 -2.25
CA LEU A 440 -43.95 2.04 -2.76
C LEU A 440 -42.42 1.94 -2.56
N ALA A 441 -41.96 1.27 -1.51
CA ALA A 441 -40.56 0.97 -1.35
C ALA A 441 -40.05 0.01 -2.45
N ILE A 442 -40.88 -0.97 -2.87
CA ILE A 442 -40.54 -1.84 -4.00
C ILE A 442 -40.50 -1.02 -5.30
N VAL A 443 -41.50 -0.14 -5.52
CA VAL A 443 -41.49 0.78 -6.69
C VAL A 443 -40.19 1.58 -6.74
N ALA A 444 -39.81 2.25 -5.65
CA ALA A 444 -38.57 3.04 -5.62
C ALA A 444 -37.33 2.19 -5.88
N ALA A 445 -37.25 1.00 -5.31
CA ALA A 445 -36.12 0.09 -5.49
C ALA A 445 -35.99 -0.43 -6.93
N LEU A 446 -37.13 -0.87 -7.53
CA LEU A 446 -37.14 -1.35 -8.91
C LEU A 446 -36.87 -0.24 -9.93
N VAL A 447 -37.46 0.95 -9.75
CA VAL A 447 -37.20 2.11 -10.63
C VAL A 447 -35.72 2.54 -10.54
N ALA A 448 -35.13 2.53 -9.35
CA ALA A 448 -33.70 2.85 -9.16
C ALA A 448 -32.76 1.82 -9.84
N GLN A 449 -33.15 0.52 -9.89
CA GLN A 449 -32.40 -0.50 -10.64
C GLN A 449 -32.39 -0.26 -12.16
N HIS A 450 -33.38 0.51 -12.67
CA HIS A 450 -33.49 0.90 -14.06
C HIS A 450 -32.98 2.31 -14.34
N ASP A 451 -32.09 2.83 -13.47
CA ASP A 451 -31.53 4.20 -13.55
C ASP A 451 -32.62 5.30 -13.61
N GLY A 452 -33.78 4.99 -13.09
CA GLY A 452 -34.93 5.88 -13.08
C GLY A 452 -35.14 6.61 -11.78
N THR A 453 -36.15 7.44 -11.75
CA THR A 453 -36.60 8.16 -10.55
C THR A 453 -38.10 8.03 -10.35
N VAL A 454 -38.54 7.98 -9.10
CA VAL A 454 -39.97 8.03 -8.72
C VAL A 454 -40.22 9.29 -7.91
N ARG A 455 -41.34 9.94 -8.16
CA ARG A 455 -41.79 11.14 -7.43
C ARG A 455 -43.25 11.07 -7.11
N LEU A 456 -43.62 11.68 -6.01
CA LEU A 456 -45.00 11.94 -5.64
C LEU A 456 -45.23 13.45 -5.71
N THR A 457 -46.28 13.86 -6.39
CA THR A 457 -46.75 15.25 -6.49
C THR A 457 -48.25 15.30 -6.28
N GLU A 458 -48.80 16.48 -6.07
CA GLU A 458 -50.26 16.69 -5.98
C GLU A 458 -50.86 16.67 -7.38
N THR A 459 -52.03 16.02 -7.53
CA THR A 459 -52.81 16.02 -8.77
C THR A 459 -53.52 17.36 -8.90
N GLU A 460 -53.61 17.93 -10.10
CA GLU A 460 -54.40 19.12 -10.39
C GLU A 460 -55.85 18.89 -10.04
N GLY A 461 -56.42 19.71 -9.17
CA GLY A 461 -57.78 19.50 -8.63
C GLY A 461 -57.87 18.65 -7.37
N GLY A 462 -56.74 18.19 -6.80
CA GLY A 462 -56.62 17.37 -5.60
C GLY A 462 -56.38 15.89 -5.88
N GLY A 463 -55.67 15.24 -5.00
CA GLY A 463 -55.27 13.86 -5.11
C GLY A 463 -53.77 13.68 -5.16
N ALA A 464 -53.28 12.49 -5.55
CA ALA A 464 -51.85 12.17 -5.62
C ALA A 464 -51.46 11.68 -7.04
N THR A 465 -50.34 12.20 -7.53
CA THR A 465 -49.69 11.78 -8.78
C THR A 465 -48.38 11.09 -8.47
N MET A 466 -48.33 9.79 -8.73
CA MET A 466 -47.09 8.98 -8.67
C MET A 466 -46.46 8.94 -10.07
N SER A 467 -45.31 9.60 -10.24
CA SER A 467 -44.59 9.69 -11.51
C SER A 467 -43.33 8.85 -11.46
N ILE A 468 -43.20 7.91 -12.39
CA ILE A 468 -41.94 7.21 -12.66
C ILE A 468 -41.33 7.75 -13.93
N ARG A 469 -40.02 7.90 -13.93
CA ARG A 469 -39.21 8.40 -15.04
C ARG A 469 -38.08 7.44 -15.30
N LEU A 470 -37.94 6.98 -16.53
CA LEU A 470 -36.89 6.08 -16.99
C LEU A 470 -36.16 6.69 -18.19
N PRO A 471 -34.89 6.36 -18.42
CA PRO A 471 -34.19 6.84 -19.60
C PRO A 471 -34.97 6.48 -20.89
N TYR A 472 -35.32 7.48 -21.69
CA TYR A 472 -35.97 7.27 -22.98
C TYR A 472 -34.95 6.74 -24.00
N ILE A 473 -35.32 5.69 -24.72
CA ILE A 473 -34.55 5.13 -25.81
C ILE A 473 -35.44 5.05 -27.05
N PRO A 474 -35.11 5.73 -28.17
CA PRO A 474 -35.88 5.63 -29.40
C PRO A 474 -36.02 4.18 -29.86
N ALA A 475 -37.20 3.83 -30.42
CA ALA A 475 -37.49 2.46 -30.84
C ALA A 475 -36.49 1.91 -31.87
N ASP A 476 -35.91 2.79 -32.70
CA ASP A 476 -34.88 2.41 -33.69
C ASP A 476 -33.54 1.99 -33.03
N ALA A 477 -33.20 2.61 -31.92
CA ALA A 477 -31.99 2.26 -31.16
C ALA A 477 -32.17 0.98 -30.30
N ALA A 478 -33.41 0.66 -29.92
CA ALA A 478 -33.70 -0.56 -29.16
C ALA A 478 -33.63 -1.83 -30.05
N ALA A 479 -33.86 -1.72 -31.33
CA ALA A 479 -33.76 -2.83 -32.29
C ALA A 479 -32.29 -3.22 -32.62
N GLU A 480 -31.33 -2.30 -32.49
CA GLU A 480 -29.90 -2.59 -32.71
C GLU A 480 -29.27 -3.37 -31.57
N HIS A 481 -29.80 -3.30 -30.35
CA HIS A 481 -29.26 -4.02 -29.18
C HIS A 481 -29.65 -5.51 -29.16
N ASP A 482 -30.79 -5.90 -29.78
CA ASP A 482 -31.24 -7.29 -29.84
C ASP A 482 -30.46 -8.14 -30.87
N THR A 483 -29.71 -7.50 -31.78
CA THR A 483 -28.92 -8.20 -32.81
C THR A 483 -27.43 -8.37 -32.47
N GLY A 484 -26.95 -7.84 -31.32
CA GLY A 484 -25.51 -7.76 -30.96
C GLY A 484 -24.91 -8.97 -30.22
N ASP A 485 -25.73 -9.86 -29.65
CA ASP A 485 -25.22 -10.97 -28.80
C ASP A 485 -25.04 -12.31 -29.55
N GLY A 486 -25.04 -12.32 -30.89
CA GLY A 486 -24.99 -13.53 -31.72
C GLY A 486 -23.70 -13.85 -32.46
N GLU A 487 -22.65 -13.05 -32.37
CA GLU A 487 -21.36 -13.38 -33.00
C GLU A 487 -20.30 -13.84 -31.96
N GLU A 488 -20.34 -15.12 -31.63
CA GLU A 488 -19.22 -15.86 -31.04
C GLU A 488 -18.05 -15.84 -32.01
N GLU A 489 -17.05 -15.06 -31.70
CA GLU A 489 -15.71 -15.13 -32.31
C GLU A 489 -15.09 -16.51 -32.05
N GLN A 490 -15.08 -17.37 -33.06
CA GLN A 490 -14.31 -18.62 -33.05
C GLN A 490 -12.82 -18.29 -33.03
N PRO A 491 -12.01 -18.83 -32.11
CA PRO A 491 -10.57 -18.66 -32.14
C PRO A 491 -9.98 -19.44 -33.30
N GLN A 492 -9.42 -18.73 -34.30
CA GLN A 492 -8.58 -19.32 -35.35
C GLN A 492 -7.31 -19.87 -34.71
N GLN A 493 -7.16 -21.18 -34.75
CA GLN A 493 -5.88 -21.87 -34.56
C GLN A 493 -4.93 -21.56 -35.72
N GLN A 494 -3.78 -20.97 -35.42
CA GLN A 494 -2.51 -21.20 -36.13
C GLN A 494 -1.37 -21.30 -35.13
#